data_a657c3eb671e23c0dd3820ba74fa8f20
#
_entry.id   a657c3eb671e23c0dd3820ba74fa8f20
#
_cell.length_a   1.000
_cell.length_b   1.000
_cell.length_c   1.000
_cell.angle_alpha   90.00
_cell.angle_beta   90.00
_cell.angle_gamma   90.00
#
_symmetry.space_group_name_H-M   'P 1'
#
loop_
_entity.id
_entity.type
_entity.pdbx_description
1 polymer ?
#
loop_
_entity_poly.entity_id
_entity_poly.type
_entity_poly.pdbx_seq_one_letter_code
_entity_poly.pdbx_strand_id
1 'polypeptide(L)'
;DSRTPEEKAQVPGRELVNKDNPQVIEIWNIVFMQYNRKADGSLEPLPMHVIDTGMGFERLVRMLQDKHSNYDTDIFQPIIKEIEAISGKKYGFTTPTGENGEGKDEQEKIDIAMRVCADHLRAVAFSIADGQLPSNAKAGYVIRRILRRAVRYAYTFLGQKQAFMYKLVNVLVEQMGAAFPELPAQ
;
A
#
# COMPACT_ATOMS: atom_id res chain seq x y z
N ASP A 1 -12.94 -6.03 10.55
CA ASP A 1 -13.30 -7.39 10.16
C ASP A 1 -14.08 -7.35 8.85
N SER A 2 -13.38 -7.63 7.74
CA SER A 2 -13.93 -7.60 6.37
C SER A 2 -14.38 -8.97 5.85
N ARG A 3 -14.51 -9.95 6.75
CA ARG A 3 -15.02 -11.29 6.40
C ARG A 3 -16.51 -11.25 6.08
N THR A 4 -16.98 -12.30 5.38
CA THR A 4 -18.40 -12.45 5.08
C THR A 4 -19.24 -12.69 6.35
N PRO A 5 -20.56 -12.45 6.32
CA PRO A 5 -21.44 -12.76 7.46
C PRO A 5 -21.34 -14.22 7.93
N GLU A 6 -21.20 -15.16 6.99
CA GLU A 6 -21.08 -16.60 7.27
C GLU A 6 -19.78 -16.90 8.02
N GLU A 7 -18.66 -16.34 7.58
CA GLU A 7 -17.35 -16.50 8.25
C GLU A 7 -17.35 -15.86 9.66
N LYS A 8 -18.02 -14.71 9.81
CA LYS A 8 -18.18 -14.05 11.12
C LYS A 8 -19.03 -14.89 12.08
N ALA A 9 -20.03 -15.60 11.57
CA ALA A 9 -20.87 -16.49 12.36
C ALA A 9 -20.12 -17.75 12.84
N GLN A 10 -19.18 -18.25 12.03
CA GLN A 10 -18.37 -19.43 12.38
C GLN A 10 -17.34 -19.12 13.48
N VAL A 11 -16.62 -18.00 13.32
CA VAL A 11 -15.59 -17.57 14.29
C VAL A 11 -15.75 -16.08 14.56
N PRO A 12 -16.07 -15.67 15.79
CA PRO A 12 -16.16 -14.25 16.15
C PRO A 12 -14.85 -13.50 15.86
N GLY A 13 -14.94 -12.29 15.29
CA GLY A 13 -13.76 -11.48 14.92
C GLY A 13 -12.81 -11.21 16.07
N ARG A 14 -13.34 -11.06 17.31
CA ARG A 14 -12.54 -10.86 18.53
C ARG A 14 -11.52 -11.97 18.79
N GLU A 15 -11.82 -13.18 18.34
CA GLU A 15 -10.93 -14.34 18.50
C GLU A 15 -9.76 -14.35 17.51
N LEU A 16 -9.86 -13.53 16.45
CA LEU A 16 -8.88 -13.41 15.38
C LEU A 16 -8.03 -12.13 15.48
N VAL A 17 -8.28 -11.30 16.48
CA VAL A 17 -7.46 -10.11 16.74
C VAL A 17 -6.03 -10.54 17.05
N ASN A 18 -5.04 -9.94 16.39
CA ASN A 18 -3.61 -10.26 16.50
C ASN A 18 -3.27 -11.74 16.20
N LYS A 19 -4.04 -12.39 15.31
CA LYS A 19 -3.80 -13.75 14.83
C LYS A 19 -3.36 -13.79 13.36
N ASP A 20 -2.83 -12.69 12.83
CA ASP A 20 -2.39 -12.56 11.44
C ASP A 20 -3.47 -12.92 10.39
N ASN A 21 -4.74 -12.73 10.74
CA ASN A 21 -5.84 -12.95 9.82
C ASN A 21 -5.92 -11.79 8.81
N PRO A 22 -5.85 -12.07 7.50
CA PRO A 22 -5.81 -11.01 6.46
C PRO A 22 -7.10 -10.20 6.35
N GLN A 23 -8.19 -10.68 6.94
CA GLN A 23 -9.51 -10.02 6.92
C GLN A 23 -9.89 -9.39 8.27
N VAL A 24 -9.13 -9.69 9.35
CA VAL A 24 -9.31 -9.05 10.68
C VAL A 24 -8.06 -8.23 10.96
N ILE A 25 -8.10 -6.99 10.51
CA ILE A 25 -6.93 -6.09 10.46
C ILE A 25 -7.06 -4.95 11.47
N GLU A 26 -5.92 -4.53 12.00
CA GLU A 26 -5.81 -3.26 12.73
C GLU A 26 -5.97 -2.10 11.75
N ILE A 27 -6.81 -1.13 12.11
CA ILE A 27 -7.01 0.10 11.31
C ILE A 27 -6.47 1.34 12.02
N TRP A 28 -6.39 1.30 13.33
CA TRP A 28 -5.94 2.41 14.16
C TRP A 28 -5.26 1.89 15.41
N ASN A 29 -4.11 2.45 15.76
CA ASN A 29 -3.45 2.16 17.03
C ASN A 29 -3.23 3.43 17.86
N ILE A 30 -3.08 3.24 19.15
CA ILE A 30 -2.74 4.29 20.13
C ILE A 30 -1.58 3.77 20.96
N VAL A 31 -0.50 4.54 21.02
CA VAL A 31 0.71 4.20 21.78
C VAL A 31 0.87 5.17 22.94
N PHE A 32 0.93 4.63 24.14
CA PHE A 32 1.18 5.40 25.36
C PHE A 32 2.67 5.34 25.68
N MET A 33 3.36 6.48 25.55
CA MET A 33 4.79 6.59 25.82
C MET A 33 5.01 7.22 27.19
N GLN A 34 5.74 6.50 28.04
CA GLN A 34 6.04 6.89 29.40
C GLN A 34 7.54 6.96 29.68
N TYR A 35 8.31 6.20 28.91
CA TYR A 35 9.75 6.06 29.09
C TYR A 35 10.53 6.25 27.78
N ASN A 36 11.74 6.79 27.91
CA ASN A 36 12.76 6.75 26.87
C ASN A 36 13.71 5.58 27.15
N ARG A 37 13.92 4.70 26.15
CA ARG A 37 14.89 3.60 26.23
C ARG A 37 16.26 4.11 25.75
N LYS A 38 17.25 4.11 26.64
CA LYS A 38 18.64 4.48 26.33
C LYS A 38 19.38 3.36 25.60
N ALA A 39 20.56 3.69 25.07
CA ALA A 39 21.39 2.72 24.34
C ALA A 39 21.87 1.54 25.20
N ASP A 40 21.99 1.74 26.51
CA ASP A 40 22.35 0.71 27.50
C ASP A 40 21.15 -0.18 27.91
N GLY A 41 19.95 0.10 27.35
CA GLY A 41 18.71 -0.62 27.64
C GLY A 41 17.95 -0.10 28.86
N SER A 42 18.49 0.85 29.62
CA SER A 42 17.80 1.46 30.75
C SER A 42 16.59 2.30 30.30
N LEU A 43 15.60 2.43 31.19
CA LEU A 43 14.38 3.22 30.95
C LEU A 43 14.45 4.50 31.79
N GLU A 44 14.35 5.63 31.15
CA GLU A 44 14.26 6.94 31.79
C GLU A 44 12.84 7.50 31.61
N PRO A 45 12.17 7.93 32.70
CA PRO A 45 10.86 8.54 32.59
C PRO A 45 10.90 9.78 31.66
N LEU A 46 9.91 9.91 30.81
CA LEU A 46 9.71 11.14 30.04
C LEU A 46 9.24 12.28 30.98
N PRO A 47 9.57 13.53 30.65
CA PRO A 47 9.14 14.68 31.44
C PRO A 47 7.62 14.86 31.47
N MET A 48 6.92 14.29 30.50
CA MET A 48 5.47 14.19 30.43
C MET A 48 5.06 12.88 29.74
N HIS A 49 3.89 12.37 30.07
CA HIS A 49 3.30 11.25 29.35
C HIS A 49 2.82 11.73 27.97
N VAL A 50 3.13 10.99 26.95
CA VAL A 50 2.83 11.31 25.54
C VAL A 50 1.98 10.19 24.95
N ILE A 51 1.03 10.58 24.13
CA ILE A 51 0.23 9.63 23.34
C ILE A 51 0.56 9.88 21.88
N ASP A 52 0.96 8.82 21.18
CA ASP A 52 1.09 8.79 19.74
C ASP A 52 -0.01 7.94 19.14
N THR A 53 -0.38 8.22 17.90
CA THR A 53 -1.43 7.47 17.22
C THR A 53 -1.12 7.34 15.73
N GLY A 54 -1.49 6.20 15.16
CA GLY A 54 -1.36 5.92 13.73
C GLY A 54 -2.61 5.24 13.20
N MET A 55 -3.17 5.77 12.10
CA MET A 55 -4.32 5.20 11.43
C MET A 55 -3.98 4.88 9.97
N GLY A 56 -4.25 3.64 9.56
CA GLY A 56 -4.05 3.22 8.18
C GLY A 56 -5.14 3.77 7.28
N PHE A 57 -4.83 4.77 6.46
CA PHE A 57 -5.79 5.40 5.56
C PHE A 57 -6.46 4.38 4.63
N GLU A 58 -5.69 3.58 3.91
CA GLU A 58 -6.21 2.57 2.99
C GLU A 58 -7.00 1.48 3.71
N ARG A 59 -6.57 1.10 4.92
CA ARG A 59 -7.28 0.12 5.75
C ARG A 59 -8.66 0.65 6.18
N LEU A 60 -8.73 1.92 6.59
CA LEU A 60 -9.97 2.57 6.96
C LEU A 60 -10.93 2.66 5.75
N VAL A 61 -10.43 3.14 4.59
CA VAL A 61 -11.24 3.25 3.37
C VAL A 61 -11.75 1.88 2.91
N ARG A 62 -10.91 0.84 2.97
CA ARG A 62 -11.31 -0.54 2.70
C ARG A 62 -12.52 -0.95 3.53
N MET A 63 -12.51 -0.66 4.82
CA MET A 63 -13.61 -1.01 5.72
C MET A 63 -14.88 -0.19 5.44
N LEU A 64 -14.74 1.11 5.15
CA LEU A 64 -15.87 1.98 4.83
C LEU A 64 -16.54 1.62 3.50
N GLN A 65 -15.78 1.12 2.54
CA GLN A 65 -16.26 0.69 1.22
C GLN A 65 -16.63 -0.80 1.16
N ASP A 66 -16.57 -1.50 2.27
CA ASP A 66 -16.84 -2.95 2.36
C ASP A 66 -16.07 -3.77 1.31
N LYS A 67 -14.73 -3.53 1.23
CA LYS A 67 -13.84 -4.23 0.30
C LYS A 67 -12.98 -5.27 1.02
N HIS A 68 -12.61 -6.34 0.29
CA HIS A 68 -11.74 -7.40 0.81
C HIS A 68 -10.26 -7.09 0.66
N SER A 69 -9.90 -6.13 -0.19
CA SER A 69 -8.52 -5.67 -0.38
C SER A 69 -8.45 -4.15 -0.43
N ASN A 70 -7.36 -3.56 0.08
CA ASN A 70 -7.10 -2.13 -0.06
C ASN A 70 -7.07 -1.71 -1.54
N TYR A 71 -6.60 -2.60 -2.42
CA TYR A 71 -6.47 -2.34 -3.86
C TYR A 71 -7.80 -2.35 -4.61
N ASP A 72 -8.87 -2.84 -3.99
CA ASP A 72 -10.21 -2.88 -4.59
C ASP A 72 -11.02 -1.60 -4.29
N THR A 73 -10.43 -0.67 -3.55
CA THR A 73 -11.01 0.63 -3.21
C THR A 73 -10.87 1.64 -4.35
N ASP A 74 -11.63 2.71 -4.29
CA ASP A 74 -11.55 3.83 -5.23
C ASP A 74 -10.19 4.55 -5.24
N ILE A 75 -9.38 4.36 -4.21
CA ILE A 75 -8.02 4.89 -4.14
C ILE A 75 -7.11 4.25 -5.20
N PHE A 76 -7.22 2.94 -5.41
CA PHE A 76 -6.32 2.20 -6.30
C PHE A 76 -6.94 1.83 -7.64
N GLN A 77 -8.26 1.66 -7.69
CA GLN A 77 -8.93 1.16 -8.89
C GLN A 77 -8.75 2.04 -10.14
N PRO A 78 -8.74 3.39 -10.07
CA PRO A 78 -8.46 4.21 -11.26
C PRO A 78 -7.06 3.95 -11.83
N ILE A 79 -6.04 3.81 -10.97
CA ILE A 79 -4.66 3.52 -11.38
C ILE A 79 -4.57 2.12 -11.97
N ILE A 80 -5.21 1.12 -11.35
CA ILE A 80 -5.23 -0.26 -11.83
C ILE A 80 -5.91 -0.34 -13.21
N LYS A 81 -7.01 0.36 -13.43
CA LYS A 81 -7.68 0.44 -14.72
C LYS A 81 -6.80 1.04 -15.82
N GLU A 82 -6.03 2.07 -15.49
CA GLU A 82 -5.07 2.63 -16.44
C GLU A 82 -3.93 1.63 -16.74
N ILE A 83 -3.46 0.89 -15.74
CA ILE A 83 -2.49 -0.19 -15.96
C ILE A 83 -3.09 -1.29 -16.86
N GLU A 84 -4.35 -1.65 -16.70
CA GLU A 84 -5.06 -2.57 -17.61
C GLU A 84 -5.07 -2.04 -19.04
N ALA A 85 -5.42 -0.76 -19.23
CA ALA A 85 -5.48 -0.13 -20.55
C ALA A 85 -4.12 -0.12 -21.24
N ILE A 86 -3.05 0.20 -20.52
CA ILE A 86 -1.69 0.24 -21.06
C ILE A 86 -1.13 -1.17 -21.33
N SER A 87 -1.38 -2.12 -20.44
CA SER A 87 -0.77 -3.46 -20.52
C SER A 87 -1.57 -4.45 -21.36
N GLY A 88 -2.86 -4.20 -21.58
CA GLY A 88 -3.80 -5.15 -22.18
C GLY A 88 -4.12 -6.37 -21.29
N LYS A 89 -3.60 -6.40 -20.05
CA LYS A 89 -3.92 -7.43 -19.06
C LYS A 89 -5.13 -7.02 -18.24
N LYS A 90 -5.82 -8.00 -17.63
CA LYS A 90 -6.98 -7.74 -16.77
C LYS A 90 -6.66 -8.01 -15.31
N TYR A 91 -7.18 -7.16 -14.42
CA TYR A 91 -7.13 -7.36 -12.99
C TYR A 91 -8.22 -8.33 -12.56
N GLY A 92 -7.83 -9.44 -11.93
CA GLY A 92 -8.73 -10.53 -11.58
C GLY A 92 -9.27 -10.51 -10.16
N PHE A 93 -8.92 -9.51 -9.35
CA PHE A 93 -9.29 -9.41 -7.92
C PHE A 93 -8.88 -10.62 -7.09
N THR A 94 -7.83 -11.33 -7.49
CA THR A 94 -7.37 -12.54 -6.81
C THR A 94 -6.76 -12.23 -5.44
N THR A 95 -6.82 -13.21 -4.53
CA THR A 95 -6.04 -13.20 -3.29
C THR A 95 -4.82 -14.09 -3.49
N PRO A 96 -3.58 -13.60 -3.25
CA PRO A 96 -2.39 -14.42 -3.40
C PRO A 96 -2.44 -15.65 -2.49
N THR A 97 -2.23 -16.83 -3.06
CA THR A 97 -2.28 -18.12 -2.35
C THR A 97 -0.90 -18.74 -2.13
N GLY A 98 0.16 -18.09 -2.63
CA GLY A 98 1.54 -18.50 -2.43
C GLY A 98 2.09 -18.12 -1.06
N GLU A 99 3.16 -18.78 -0.64
CA GLU A 99 3.91 -18.43 0.55
C GLU A 99 4.45 -16.98 0.42
N ASN A 100 4.46 -16.24 1.54
CA ASN A 100 4.89 -14.82 1.58
C ASN A 100 4.13 -13.88 0.63
N GLY A 101 2.90 -14.24 0.22
CA GLY A 101 2.08 -13.42 -0.70
C GLY A 101 2.53 -13.49 -2.16
N GLU A 102 3.27 -14.52 -2.54
CA GLU A 102 3.60 -14.78 -3.94
C GLU A 102 2.40 -15.37 -4.68
N GLY A 103 2.25 -15.02 -5.96
CA GLY A 103 1.22 -15.60 -6.82
C GLY A 103 1.63 -16.99 -7.30
N LYS A 104 0.73 -17.97 -7.20
CA LYS A 104 0.94 -19.30 -7.72
C LYS A 104 0.65 -19.40 -9.21
N ASP A 105 -0.48 -18.86 -9.63
CA ASP A 105 -0.89 -18.88 -11.03
C ASP A 105 -0.55 -17.56 -11.78
N GLU A 106 -0.83 -17.54 -13.08
CA GLU A 106 -0.53 -16.37 -13.91
C GLU A 106 -1.38 -15.15 -13.53
N GLN A 107 -2.67 -15.35 -13.23
CA GLN A 107 -3.57 -14.25 -12.88
C GLN A 107 -3.18 -13.62 -11.54
N GLU A 108 -2.86 -14.41 -10.53
CA GLU A 108 -2.36 -13.90 -9.26
C GLU A 108 -1.08 -13.06 -9.44
N LYS A 109 -0.16 -13.49 -10.30
CA LYS A 109 1.08 -12.73 -10.61
C LYS A 109 0.80 -11.43 -11.32
N ILE A 110 -0.17 -11.40 -12.25
CA ILE A 110 -0.63 -10.18 -12.92
C ILE A 110 -1.23 -9.22 -11.91
N ASP A 111 -2.13 -9.69 -11.04
CA ASP A 111 -2.79 -8.87 -10.05
C ASP A 111 -1.79 -8.28 -9.04
N ILE A 112 -0.86 -9.10 -8.57
CA ILE A 112 0.23 -8.64 -7.70
C ILE A 112 1.06 -7.55 -8.40
N ALA A 113 1.39 -7.74 -9.68
CA ALA A 113 2.16 -6.76 -10.44
C ALA A 113 1.41 -5.42 -10.58
N MET A 114 0.11 -5.46 -10.85
CA MET A 114 -0.73 -4.27 -10.91
C MET A 114 -0.80 -3.55 -9.56
N ARG A 115 -1.00 -4.28 -8.47
CA ARG A 115 -0.98 -3.75 -7.09
C ARG A 115 0.35 -3.09 -6.76
N VAL A 116 1.47 -3.77 -7.05
CA VAL A 116 2.82 -3.24 -6.83
C VAL A 116 3.04 -1.96 -7.63
N CYS A 117 2.62 -1.91 -8.89
CA CYS A 117 2.77 -0.71 -9.72
C CYS A 117 1.93 0.46 -9.18
N ALA A 118 0.67 0.21 -8.82
CA ALA A 118 -0.23 1.25 -8.30
C ALA A 118 0.22 1.80 -6.95
N ASP A 119 0.62 0.94 -6.03
CA ASP A 119 1.13 1.31 -4.71
C ASP A 119 2.45 2.10 -4.82
N HIS A 120 3.39 1.58 -5.59
CA HIS A 120 4.72 2.18 -5.72
C HIS A 120 4.70 3.48 -6.53
N LEU A 121 3.76 3.65 -7.47
CA LEU A 121 3.51 4.92 -8.13
C LEU A 121 3.22 6.03 -7.12
N ARG A 122 2.27 5.79 -6.21
CA ARG A 122 1.90 6.75 -5.16
C ARG A 122 3.09 7.07 -4.27
N ALA A 123 3.78 6.04 -3.76
CA ALA A 123 4.95 6.24 -2.90
C ALA A 123 6.04 7.09 -3.56
N VAL A 124 6.34 6.82 -4.84
CA VAL A 124 7.37 7.56 -5.58
C VAL A 124 6.91 8.97 -5.92
N ALA A 125 5.68 9.15 -6.40
CA ALA A 125 5.15 10.46 -6.80
C ALA A 125 5.08 11.42 -5.61
N PHE A 126 4.54 10.99 -4.47
CA PHE A 126 4.50 11.81 -3.26
C PHE A 126 5.91 12.12 -2.73
N SER A 127 6.84 11.16 -2.76
CA SER A 127 8.23 11.43 -2.36
C SER A 127 8.87 12.51 -3.24
N ILE A 128 8.62 12.48 -4.55
CA ILE A 128 9.13 13.49 -5.48
C ILE A 128 8.45 14.84 -5.20
N ALA A 129 7.14 14.88 -4.98
CA ALA A 129 6.41 16.10 -4.63
C ALA A 129 6.95 16.74 -3.34
N ASP A 130 7.36 15.94 -2.36
CA ASP A 130 8.04 16.38 -1.14
C ASP A 130 9.52 16.73 -1.35
N GLY A 131 10.02 16.74 -2.58
CA GLY A 131 11.40 17.10 -2.92
C GLY A 131 12.43 15.98 -2.72
N GLN A 132 12.00 14.74 -2.45
CA GLN A 132 12.88 13.58 -2.28
C GLN A 132 13.02 12.79 -3.60
N LEU A 133 14.10 13.05 -4.33
CA LEU A 133 14.33 12.39 -5.62
C LEU A 133 14.99 11.01 -5.47
N PRO A 134 14.67 10.05 -6.36
CA PRO A 134 15.42 8.79 -6.43
C PRO A 134 16.91 9.02 -6.64
N SER A 135 17.74 8.39 -5.83
CA SER A 135 19.21 8.56 -5.89
C SER A 135 19.96 7.28 -5.53
N ASN A 136 21.29 7.37 -5.44
CA ASN A 136 22.15 6.23 -5.09
C ASN A 136 22.43 6.12 -3.58
N ALA A 137 21.96 7.06 -2.76
CA ALA A 137 22.28 7.12 -1.34
C ALA A 137 21.08 7.58 -0.50
N LYS A 138 21.13 7.32 0.81
CA LYS A 138 20.18 7.79 1.83
C LYS A 138 18.71 7.47 1.46
N ALA A 139 17.79 8.37 1.76
CA ALA A 139 16.36 8.21 1.46
C ALA A 139 16.09 8.00 -0.04
N GLY A 140 16.79 8.71 -0.91
CA GLY A 140 16.64 8.58 -2.36
C GLY A 140 16.98 7.18 -2.89
N TYR A 141 17.87 6.45 -2.21
CA TYR A 141 18.14 5.04 -2.56
C TYR A 141 16.93 4.14 -2.30
N VAL A 142 16.20 4.38 -1.22
CA VAL A 142 14.97 3.62 -0.91
C VAL A 142 13.91 3.89 -1.98
N ILE A 143 13.67 5.17 -2.32
CA ILE A 143 12.72 5.57 -3.37
C ILE A 143 13.09 4.92 -4.71
N ARG A 144 14.38 4.94 -5.07
CA ARG A 144 14.88 4.26 -6.27
C ARG A 144 14.61 2.76 -6.25
N ARG A 145 14.77 2.09 -5.10
CA ARG A 145 14.46 0.65 -4.98
C ARG A 145 12.98 0.37 -5.19
N ILE A 146 12.11 1.20 -4.63
CA ILE A 146 10.66 1.11 -4.79
C ILE A 146 10.30 1.23 -6.28
N LEU A 147 10.78 2.27 -6.96
CA LEU A 147 10.55 2.47 -8.40
C LEU A 147 11.06 1.27 -9.22
N ARG A 148 12.28 0.81 -8.97
CA ARG A 148 12.85 -0.34 -9.69
C ARG A 148 12.05 -1.63 -9.46
N ARG A 149 11.48 -1.82 -8.27
CA ARG A 149 10.60 -2.96 -8.00
C ARG A 149 9.36 -2.91 -8.88
N ALA A 150 8.68 -1.76 -8.96
CA ALA A 150 7.52 -1.59 -9.83
C ALA A 150 7.85 -1.86 -11.30
N VAL A 151 8.93 -1.27 -11.80
CA VAL A 151 9.40 -1.49 -13.18
C VAL A 151 9.70 -2.96 -13.46
N ARG A 152 10.34 -3.67 -12.51
CA ARG A 152 10.61 -5.11 -12.66
C ARG A 152 9.32 -5.93 -12.74
N TYR A 153 8.35 -5.66 -11.88
CA TYR A 153 7.05 -6.36 -11.91
C TYR A 153 6.30 -6.09 -13.21
N ALA A 154 6.27 -4.85 -13.65
CA ALA A 154 5.66 -4.49 -14.92
C ALA A 154 6.33 -5.17 -16.14
N TYR A 155 7.65 -5.20 -16.15
CA TYR A 155 8.40 -5.87 -17.20
C TYR A 155 8.13 -7.38 -17.23
N THR A 156 8.15 -8.02 -16.06
CA THR A 156 8.06 -9.48 -15.95
C THR A 156 6.63 -9.99 -16.19
N PHE A 157 5.63 -9.33 -15.62
CA PHE A 157 4.26 -9.89 -15.57
C PHE A 157 3.25 -9.10 -16.41
N LEU A 158 3.50 -7.81 -16.67
CA LEU A 158 2.59 -6.99 -17.47
C LEU A 158 3.11 -6.73 -18.89
N GLY A 159 4.26 -7.31 -19.26
CA GLY A 159 4.83 -7.20 -20.61
C GLY A 159 5.34 -5.79 -20.97
N GLN A 160 5.52 -4.90 -20.00
CA GLN A 160 5.92 -3.52 -20.25
C GLN A 160 7.43 -3.43 -20.49
N LYS A 161 7.83 -3.40 -21.77
CA LYS A 161 9.24 -3.33 -22.20
C LYS A 161 9.78 -1.90 -22.31
N GLN A 162 8.91 -0.91 -22.28
CA GLN A 162 9.22 0.52 -22.35
C GLN A 162 8.89 1.20 -21.03
N ALA A 163 9.41 2.40 -20.81
CA ALA A 163 9.04 3.22 -19.66
C ALA A 163 7.53 3.53 -19.71
N PHE A 164 6.81 3.22 -18.63
CA PHE A 164 5.35 3.41 -18.59
C PHE A 164 4.85 4.06 -17.30
N MET A 165 5.58 3.93 -16.18
CA MET A 165 5.14 4.45 -14.87
C MET A 165 4.76 5.94 -14.92
N TYR A 166 5.47 6.75 -15.68
CA TYR A 166 5.17 8.16 -15.84
C TYR A 166 3.78 8.44 -16.45
N LYS A 167 3.26 7.52 -17.27
CA LYS A 167 1.92 7.65 -17.88
C LYS A 167 0.80 7.56 -16.86
N LEU A 168 1.04 6.87 -15.75
CA LEU A 168 0.07 6.69 -14.67
C LEU A 168 -0.03 7.93 -13.77
N VAL A 169 0.92 8.87 -13.85
CA VAL A 169 0.96 10.06 -12.99
C VAL A 169 -0.27 10.94 -13.19
N ASN A 170 -0.74 11.08 -14.44
CA ASN A 170 -1.92 11.90 -14.73
C ASN A 170 -3.17 11.40 -13.99
N VAL A 171 -3.39 10.08 -13.96
CA VAL A 171 -4.52 9.48 -13.22
C VAL A 171 -4.39 9.74 -11.72
N LEU A 172 -3.17 9.65 -11.18
CA LEU A 172 -2.92 9.97 -9.78
C LEU A 172 -3.21 11.45 -9.47
N VAL A 173 -2.80 12.36 -10.35
CA VAL A 173 -3.05 13.80 -10.21
C VAL A 173 -4.55 14.11 -10.31
N GLU A 174 -5.27 13.52 -11.26
CA GLU A 174 -6.72 13.66 -11.37
C GLU A 174 -7.45 13.21 -10.10
N GLN A 175 -6.98 12.12 -9.50
CA GLN A 175 -7.61 11.53 -8.33
C GLN A 175 -7.27 12.28 -7.02
N MET A 176 -6.03 12.67 -6.84
CA MET A 176 -5.53 13.17 -5.55
C MET A 176 -5.07 14.63 -5.58
N GLY A 177 -4.87 15.23 -6.74
CA GLY A 177 -4.32 16.58 -6.88
C GLY A 177 -5.17 17.68 -6.26
N ALA A 178 -6.48 17.51 -6.14
CA ALA A 178 -7.34 18.47 -5.46
C ALA A 178 -7.07 18.54 -3.94
N ALA A 179 -6.72 17.40 -3.34
CA ALA A 179 -6.37 17.32 -1.92
C ALA A 179 -4.87 17.57 -1.67
N PHE A 180 -4.04 17.32 -2.67
CA PHE A 180 -2.57 17.42 -2.61
C PHE A 180 -2.06 18.25 -3.79
N PRO A 181 -2.17 19.59 -3.72
CA PRO A 181 -1.81 20.47 -4.84
C PRO A 181 -0.33 20.45 -5.22
N GLU A 182 0.55 19.93 -4.37
CA GLU A 182 1.96 19.70 -4.66
C GLU A 182 2.20 18.64 -5.74
N LEU A 183 1.28 17.69 -5.92
CA LEU A 183 1.39 16.64 -6.95
C LEU A 183 1.40 17.22 -8.38
N PRO A 184 0.44 18.06 -8.79
CA PRO A 184 0.45 18.64 -10.13
C PRO A 184 1.49 19.75 -10.30
N ALA A 185 2.09 20.27 -9.20
CA ALA A 185 3.07 21.36 -9.26
C ALA A 185 4.49 20.89 -9.62
N GLN A 186 4.77 19.59 -9.55
CA GLN A 186 6.07 18.95 -9.84
C GLN A 186 6.02 18.16 -11.16
#